data_ac263e61e6f3b7d5845dd7c54f546122
#
_entry.id   ac263e61e6f3b7d5845dd7c54f546122
#
_cell.length_a   1.000
_cell.length_b   1.000
_cell.length_c   1.000
_cell.angle_alpha   90.00
_cell.angle_beta   90.00
_cell.angle_gamma   90.00
#
_symmetry.space_group_name_H-M   'P 1'
#
loop_
_entity.id
_entity.type
_entity.pdbx_description
1 polymer ?
#
loop_
_entity_poly.entity_id
_entity_poly.type
_entity_poly.pdbx_seq_one_letter_code
_entity_poly.pdbx_strand_id
1 'polypeptide(L)'
;EYAPHPQSRESRERKVEPGEEKFSGFVFKIQANMDPAHRDRIAFLRICSGKYSKGMKMHHVRTGKSVQIANAITFQADSRTHVEDAFPGDIIGLHNHGTIQVGDTFTQGEALKYEGVPYFAPELFRRVVLKDPLRGKALQKGLQQLTEEGATQLFKPLKNNDLILGAVGVLQFDVTAFRLKAEYNVECVYDSVGVTTARWVTCDDSKMLEDFKRKVFDNLAE
;
A
#
# COMPACT_ATOMS: atom_id res chain seq x y z
N GLU A 1 -24.73 22.37 -2.51
CA GLU A 1 -26.17 22.09 -2.72
C GLU A 1 -26.44 20.94 -3.70
N TYR A 2 -25.46 20.58 -4.56
CA TYR A 2 -25.65 19.59 -5.63
C TYR A 2 -24.84 18.30 -5.45
N ALA A 3 -23.95 18.23 -4.47
CA ALA A 3 -23.20 17.01 -4.18
C ALA A 3 -24.00 16.10 -3.23
N PRO A 4 -24.00 14.77 -3.46
CA PRO A 4 -24.61 13.84 -2.52
C PRO A 4 -23.88 13.87 -1.18
N HIS A 5 -24.62 13.66 -0.09
CA HIS A 5 -24.03 13.53 1.22
C HIS A 5 -23.07 12.31 1.29
N PRO A 6 -22.04 12.38 2.15
CA PRO A 6 -21.20 11.23 2.39
C PRO A 6 -22.02 10.00 2.79
N GLN A 7 -21.68 8.86 2.19
CA GLN A 7 -22.37 7.60 2.46
C GLN A 7 -21.71 6.86 3.61
N SER A 8 -22.48 6.09 4.37
CA SER A 8 -21.98 5.16 5.36
C SER A 8 -21.04 4.12 4.73
N ARG A 9 -20.10 3.60 5.52
CA ARG A 9 -19.14 2.61 5.10
C ARG A 9 -19.17 1.36 5.98
N GLU A 10 -19.12 0.21 5.33
CA GLU A 10 -19.02 -1.06 6.03
C GLU A 10 -17.59 -1.29 6.52
N SER A 11 -17.46 -1.71 7.76
CA SER A 11 -16.27 -2.32 8.32
C SER A 11 -16.59 -3.76 8.70
N ARG A 12 -15.57 -4.54 9.04
CA ARG A 12 -15.79 -5.92 9.52
C ARG A 12 -16.58 -5.97 10.82
N GLU A 13 -16.41 -4.95 11.66
CA GLU A 13 -16.98 -4.87 13.00
C GLU A 13 -18.38 -4.29 12.99
N ARG A 14 -18.60 -3.27 12.16
CA ARG A 14 -19.89 -2.55 12.09
C ARG A 14 -19.97 -1.60 10.90
N LYS A 15 -21.16 -1.12 10.64
CA LYS A 15 -21.39 0.00 9.75
C LYS A 15 -21.01 1.31 10.44
N VAL A 16 -20.29 2.17 9.74
CA VAL A 16 -19.83 3.49 10.22
C VAL A 16 -20.62 4.58 9.49
N GLU A 17 -21.22 5.46 10.27
CA GLU A 17 -22.01 6.57 9.75
C GLU A 17 -21.17 7.86 9.70
N PRO A 18 -21.32 8.69 8.64
CA PRO A 18 -20.55 9.93 8.52
C PRO A 18 -20.77 10.93 9.66
N GLY A 19 -21.93 10.89 10.29
CA GLY A 19 -22.30 11.80 11.40
C GLY A 19 -21.70 11.43 12.76
N GLU A 20 -20.93 10.37 12.87
CA GLU A 20 -20.29 9.99 14.14
C GLU A 20 -19.22 11.01 14.55
N GLU A 21 -19.10 11.27 15.84
CA GLU A 21 -18.13 12.25 16.38
C GLU A 21 -16.67 11.79 16.26
N LYS A 22 -16.44 10.48 16.46
CA LYS A 22 -15.08 9.92 16.43
C LYS A 22 -14.56 9.81 15.01
N PHE A 23 -13.33 10.28 14.83
CA PHE A 23 -12.63 10.17 13.55
C PHE A 23 -12.38 8.71 13.18
N SER A 24 -12.69 8.39 11.93
CA SER A 24 -12.22 7.18 11.27
C SER A 24 -12.02 7.40 9.78
N GLY A 25 -11.07 6.69 9.21
CA GLY A 25 -10.79 6.73 7.78
C GLY A 25 -9.87 5.60 7.36
N PHE A 26 -9.80 5.34 6.06
CA PHE A 26 -8.95 4.28 5.51
C PHE A 26 -8.13 4.76 4.31
N VAL A 27 -6.97 4.15 4.13
CA VAL A 27 -6.08 4.39 3.01
C VAL A 27 -6.53 3.53 1.83
N PHE A 28 -6.90 4.16 0.74
CA PHE A 28 -7.35 3.45 -0.47
C PHE A 28 -6.31 3.47 -1.59
N LYS A 29 -5.30 4.33 -1.50
CA LYS A 29 -4.24 4.47 -2.50
C LYS A 29 -2.96 4.96 -1.84
N ILE A 30 -1.82 4.49 -2.35
CA ILE A 30 -0.50 5.07 -2.10
C ILE A 30 0.08 5.47 -3.46
N GLN A 31 0.75 6.59 -3.52
CA GLN A 31 1.49 7.02 -4.70
C GLN A 31 2.86 7.53 -4.29
N ALA A 32 3.89 6.97 -4.93
CA ALA A 32 5.27 7.40 -4.78
C ALA A 32 5.63 8.46 -5.83
N ASN A 33 6.58 9.33 -5.48
CA ASN A 33 7.24 10.25 -6.40
C ASN A 33 6.29 11.11 -7.24
N MET A 34 5.23 11.63 -6.60
CA MET A 34 4.29 12.56 -7.28
C MET A 34 5.00 13.84 -7.73
N ASP A 35 6.02 14.25 -6.98
CA ASP A 35 6.88 15.37 -7.32
C ASP A 35 8.26 14.83 -7.73
N PRO A 36 8.70 15.03 -8.98
CA PRO A 36 10.01 14.58 -9.44
C PRO A 36 11.19 15.16 -8.64
N ALA A 37 11.02 16.36 -8.06
CA ALA A 37 12.02 17.01 -7.21
C ALA A 37 12.09 16.45 -5.79
N HIS A 38 11.01 15.84 -5.32
CA HIS A 38 10.89 15.31 -3.97
C HIS A 38 10.46 13.84 -4.03
N ARG A 39 11.31 12.94 -3.58
CA ARG A 39 11.00 11.50 -3.47
C ARG A 39 10.08 11.25 -2.28
N ASP A 40 8.85 11.73 -2.39
CA ASP A 40 7.82 11.56 -1.38
C ASP A 40 6.90 10.38 -1.71
N ARG A 41 6.26 9.87 -0.70
CA ARG A 41 5.17 8.90 -0.80
C ARG A 41 3.97 9.45 -0.06
N ILE A 42 2.85 9.49 -0.74
CA ILE A 42 1.60 9.99 -0.18
C ILE A 42 0.59 8.85 -0.10
N ALA A 43 0.08 8.63 1.11
CA ALA A 43 -1.05 7.74 1.35
C ALA A 43 -2.33 8.57 1.31
N PHE A 44 -3.23 8.24 0.39
CA PHE A 44 -4.53 8.89 0.26
C PHE A 44 -5.51 8.22 1.20
N LEU A 45 -5.95 8.97 2.20
CA LEU A 45 -6.91 8.54 3.21
C LEU A 45 -8.25 9.19 2.94
N ARG A 46 -9.32 8.38 2.84
CA ARG A 46 -10.70 8.83 2.83
C ARG A 46 -11.24 8.87 4.25
N ILE A 47 -11.78 10.01 4.66
CA ILE A 47 -12.43 10.17 5.95
C ILE A 47 -13.84 9.57 5.87
N CYS A 48 -14.19 8.70 6.81
CA CYS A 48 -15.48 8.03 6.88
C CYS A 48 -16.38 8.60 7.97
N SER A 49 -15.81 9.02 9.10
CA SER A 49 -16.54 9.64 10.21
C SER A 49 -15.68 10.64 10.97
N GLY A 50 -16.31 11.48 11.74
CA GLY A 50 -15.68 12.50 12.58
C GLY A 50 -14.94 13.56 11.80
N LYS A 51 -14.09 14.31 12.48
CA LYS A 51 -13.34 15.42 11.91
C LYS A 51 -11.84 15.20 12.06
N TYR A 52 -11.09 15.35 10.97
CA TYR A 52 -9.65 15.54 11.05
C TYR A 52 -9.32 16.96 11.48
N SER A 53 -8.40 17.11 12.42
CA SER A 53 -7.78 18.40 12.73
C SER A 53 -6.27 18.24 12.75
N LYS A 54 -5.56 19.24 12.27
CA LYS A 54 -4.10 19.25 12.18
C LYS A 54 -3.43 18.90 13.50
N GLY A 55 -2.48 18.00 13.44
CA GLY A 55 -1.73 17.56 14.63
C GLY A 55 -2.48 16.54 15.50
N MET A 56 -3.68 16.10 15.13
CA MET A 56 -4.40 15.10 15.91
C MET A 56 -3.64 13.78 15.98
N LYS A 57 -3.83 13.06 17.09
CA LYS A 57 -3.34 11.69 17.25
C LYS A 57 -4.38 10.71 16.75
N MET A 58 -3.95 9.76 15.93
CA MET A 58 -4.77 8.69 15.40
C MET A 58 -4.20 7.34 15.80
N HIS A 59 -5.08 6.39 16.02
CA HIS A 59 -4.71 4.98 16.20
C HIS A 59 -4.59 4.30 14.84
N HIS A 60 -3.40 3.82 14.50
CA HIS A 60 -3.15 3.01 13.31
C HIS A 60 -3.48 1.55 13.65
N VAL A 61 -4.65 1.10 13.23
CA VAL A 61 -5.26 -0.16 13.67
C VAL A 61 -4.37 -1.38 13.43
N ARG A 62 -3.83 -1.52 12.19
CA ARG A 62 -2.97 -2.67 11.85
C ARG A 62 -1.73 -2.79 12.72
N THR A 63 -1.10 -1.69 13.08
CA THR A 63 0.15 -1.69 13.86
C THR A 63 -0.07 -1.56 15.35
N GLY A 64 -1.29 -1.23 15.79
CA GLY A 64 -1.63 -0.97 17.19
C GLY A 64 -0.98 0.30 17.75
N LYS A 65 -0.38 1.15 16.91
CA LYS A 65 0.38 2.33 17.35
C LYS A 65 -0.44 3.60 17.23
N SER A 66 -0.21 4.53 18.15
CA SER A 66 -0.69 5.90 18.00
C SER A 66 0.28 6.70 17.13
N VAL A 67 -0.24 7.35 16.11
CA VAL A 67 0.50 8.18 15.15
C VAL A 67 -0.04 9.60 15.20
N GLN A 68 0.84 10.57 15.31
CA GLN A 68 0.46 11.98 15.21
C GLN A 68 0.60 12.44 13.76
N ILE A 69 -0.49 12.93 13.18
CA ILE A 69 -0.50 13.49 11.83
C ILE A 69 -0.29 14.99 11.92
N ALA A 70 0.97 15.40 11.86
CA ALA A 70 1.35 16.80 11.98
C ALA A 70 0.79 17.66 10.85
N ASN A 71 0.87 17.15 9.61
CA ASN A 71 0.42 17.85 8.42
C ASN A 71 -0.23 16.85 7.47
N ALA A 72 -1.52 17.06 7.18
CA ALA A 72 -2.17 16.44 6.05
C ALA A 72 -2.20 17.44 4.89
N ILE A 73 -2.26 16.92 3.68
CA ILE A 73 -2.33 17.70 2.45
C ILE A 73 -3.61 17.38 1.69
N THR A 74 -4.13 18.36 0.99
CA THR A 74 -5.17 18.18 -0.02
C THR A 74 -4.65 18.58 -1.39
N PHE A 75 -5.28 18.08 -2.42
CA PHE A 75 -4.89 18.31 -3.80
C PHE A 75 -6.00 19.09 -4.50
N GLN A 76 -5.63 20.22 -5.09
CA GLN A 76 -6.46 20.97 -6.01
C GLN A 76 -5.69 21.13 -7.32
N ALA A 77 -6.09 20.35 -8.33
CA ALA A 77 -5.33 20.23 -9.58
C ALA A 77 -3.85 19.89 -9.27
N ASP A 78 -2.91 20.74 -9.68
CA ASP A 78 -1.47 20.52 -9.47
C ASP A 78 -0.94 21.11 -8.15
N SER A 79 -1.80 21.79 -7.38
CA SER A 79 -1.37 22.44 -6.12
C SER A 79 -1.62 21.53 -4.91
N ARG A 80 -0.63 21.53 -4.01
CA ARG A 80 -0.73 20.88 -2.69
C ARG A 80 -0.93 21.95 -1.63
N THR A 81 -2.00 21.83 -0.85
CA THR A 81 -2.26 22.73 0.25
C THR A 81 -2.34 21.96 1.56
N HIS A 82 -1.86 22.56 2.64
CA HIS A 82 -2.02 21.98 3.98
C HIS A 82 -3.46 22.11 4.43
N VAL A 83 -3.96 21.06 5.08
CA VAL A 83 -5.32 21.00 5.61
C VAL A 83 -5.27 21.23 7.11
N GLU A 84 -6.03 22.22 7.58
CA GLU A 84 -6.25 22.44 9.01
C GLU A 84 -7.34 21.48 9.52
N ASP A 85 -8.45 21.39 8.79
CA ASP A 85 -9.62 20.58 9.12
C ASP A 85 -10.15 19.86 7.88
N ALA A 86 -10.61 18.63 8.06
CA ALA A 86 -11.30 17.86 7.00
C ALA A 86 -12.42 17.00 7.59
N PHE A 87 -13.41 16.68 6.77
CA PHE A 87 -14.69 16.11 7.19
C PHE A 87 -15.00 14.79 6.47
N PRO A 88 -16.00 14.01 6.90
CA PRO A 88 -16.42 12.79 6.25
C PRO A 88 -16.70 13.00 4.76
N GLY A 89 -16.12 12.14 3.93
CA GLY A 89 -16.16 12.26 2.47
C GLY A 89 -14.92 12.90 1.86
N ASP A 90 -14.17 13.70 2.62
CA ASP A 90 -12.92 14.29 2.15
C ASP A 90 -11.81 13.25 2.00
N ILE A 91 -10.88 13.57 1.11
CA ILE A 91 -9.66 12.81 0.90
C ILE A 91 -8.48 13.68 1.30
N ILE A 92 -7.68 13.18 2.23
CA ILE A 92 -6.45 13.82 2.67
C ILE A 92 -5.23 12.96 2.35
N GLY A 93 -4.12 13.60 2.02
CA GLY A 93 -2.84 12.93 1.80
C GLY A 93 -2.01 12.93 3.08
N LEU A 94 -1.53 11.76 3.46
CA LEU A 94 -0.61 11.57 4.58
C LEU A 94 0.78 11.24 4.04
N HIS A 95 1.82 11.91 4.58
CA HIS A 95 3.19 11.54 4.24
C HIS A 95 3.50 10.13 4.75
N ASN A 96 3.88 9.24 3.85
CA ASN A 96 4.17 7.84 4.15
C ASN A 96 5.68 7.59 4.15
N HIS A 97 6.23 7.28 5.31
CA HIS A 97 7.63 6.88 5.46
C HIS A 97 7.87 5.36 5.31
N GLY A 98 6.91 4.63 4.71
CA GLY A 98 6.99 3.18 4.46
C GLY A 98 6.25 2.32 5.49
N THR A 99 5.49 2.93 6.40
CA THR A 99 4.73 2.20 7.42
C THR A 99 3.25 2.04 7.07
N ILE A 100 2.70 2.93 6.26
CA ILE A 100 1.30 2.93 5.85
C ILE A 100 1.14 2.06 4.60
N GLN A 101 0.12 1.23 4.60
CA GLN A 101 -0.24 0.33 3.49
C GLN A 101 -1.65 0.65 2.97
N VAL A 102 -1.94 0.26 1.73
CA VAL A 102 -3.30 0.31 1.19
C VAL A 102 -4.19 -0.60 2.03
N GLY A 103 -5.37 -0.10 2.42
CA GLY A 103 -6.29 -0.79 3.33
C GLY A 103 -6.08 -0.47 4.82
N ASP A 104 -5.02 0.25 5.20
CA ASP A 104 -4.82 0.67 6.58
C ASP A 104 -5.92 1.58 7.06
N THR A 105 -6.36 1.35 8.29
CA THR A 105 -7.38 2.14 8.97
C THR A 105 -6.77 2.98 10.08
N PHE A 106 -7.21 4.23 10.15
CA PHE A 106 -6.87 5.18 11.21
C PHE A 106 -8.13 5.62 11.93
N THR A 107 -8.10 5.58 13.27
CA THR A 107 -9.27 5.89 14.11
C THR A 107 -8.88 6.68 15.35
N GLN A 108 -9.89 7.15 16.09
CA GLN A 108 -9.71 7.66 17.46
C GLN A 108 -9.91 6.56 18.50
N GLY A 109 -9.17 5.42 18.34
CA GLY A 109 -9.06 4.36 19.36
C GLY A 109 -9.93 3.13 19.13
N GLU A 110 -10.87 3.15 18.19
CA GLU A 110 -11.68 1.98 17.83
C GLU A 110 -10.93 1.08 16.84
N ALA A 111 -11.00 -0.23 17.03
CA ALA A 111 -10.36 -1.21 16.13
C ALA A 111 -11.30 -1.54 14.96
N LEU A 112 -11.42 -0.64 13.99
CA LEU A 112 -12.19 -0.84 12.76
C LEU A 112 -11.31 -1.33 11.63
N LYS A 113 -11.83 -2.21 10.78
CA LYS A 113 -11.20 -2.61 9.52
C LYS A 113 -12.18 -2.42 8.37
N TYR A 114 -11.98 -1.37 7.59
CA TYR A 114 -12.81 -1.10 6.41
C TYR A 114 -12.63 -2.16 5.34
N GLU A 115 -13.73 -2.49 4.67
CA GLU A 115 -13.79 -3.43 3.55
C GLU A 115 -13.97 -2.68 2.23
N GLY A 116 -13.81 -3.41 1.12
CA GLY A 116 -14.08 -2.89 -0.22
C GLY A 116 -12.91 -2.23 -0.95
N VAL A 117 -11.69 -2.25 -0.37
CA VAL A 117 -10.49 -1.97 -1.15
C VAL A 117 -10.15 -3.24 -1.93
N PRO A 118 -10.27 -3.24 -3.28
CA PRO A 118 -10.03 -4.45 -4.06
C PRO A 118 -8.54 -4.84 -3.99
N TYR A 119 -8.30 -6.11 -3.71
CA TYR A 119 -6.97 -6.70 -3.71
C TYR A 119 -6.94 -7.85 -4.71
N PHE A 120 -6.27 -7.64 -5.84
CA PHE A 120 -6.19 -8.62 -6.90
C PHE A 120 -4.96 -9.51 -6.72
N ALA A 121 -5.17 -10.83 -6.71
CA ALA A 121 -4.07 -11.78 -6.76
C ALA A 121 -3.37 -11.69 -8.13
N PRO A 122 -2.04 -11.73 -8.19
CA PRO A 122 -1.33 -11.70 -9.46
C PRO A 122 -1.58 -13.00 -10.25
N GLU A 123 -1.70 -12.86 -11.57
CA GLU A 123 -1.88 -13.97 -12.50
C GLU A 123 -0.62 -14.23 -13.33
N LEU A 124 0.25 -13.22 -13.45
CA LEU A 124 1.49 -13.27 -14.18
C LEU A 124 2.66 -13.03 -13.26
N PHE A 125 3.71 -13.83 -13.41
CA PHE A 125 4.93 -13.72 -12.61
C PHE A 125 6.14 -13.63 -13.52
N ARG A 126 7.07 -12.71 -13.21
CA ARG A 126 8.31 -12.54 -13.94
C ARG A 126 9.46 -12.22 -12.98
N ARG A 127 10.62 -12.82 -13.24
CA ARG A 127 11.85 -12.48 -12.54
C ARG A 127 12.39 -11.16 -13.09
N VAL A 128 12.74 -10.26 -12.19
CA VAL A 128 13.36 -8.98 -12.54
C VAL A 128 14.87 -9.21 -12.67
N VAL A 129 15.41 -8.96 -13.85
CA VAL A 129 16.85 -9.10 -14.12
C VAL A 129 17.44 -7.72 -14.34
N LEU A 130 18.40 -7.38 -13.49
CA LEU A 130 19.08 -6.10 -13.50
C LEU A 130 20.14 -6.07 -14.62
N LYS A 131 20.14 -5.00 -15.44
CA LYS A 131 21.16 -4.84 -16.49
C LYS A 131 22.50 -4.39 -15.93
N ASP A 132 22.51 -3.52 -14.91
CA ASP A 132 23.73 -3.03 -14.26
C ASP A 132 23.82 -3.57 -12.82
N PRO A 133 24.71 -4.54 -12.52
CA PRO A 133 24.82 -5.13 -11.19
C PRO A 133 25.07 -4.13 -10.05
N LEU A 134 25.64 -2.97 -10.35
CA LEU A 134 25.92 -1.93 -9.34
C LEU A 134 24.65 -1.25 -8.82
N ARG A 135 23.53 -1.40 -9.54
CA ARG A 135 22.23 -0.79 -9.18
C ARG A 135 21.33 -1.68 -8.33
N GLY A 136 21.82 -2.79 -7.78
CA GLY A 136 21.01 -3.76 -7.03
C GLY A 136 20.21 -3.15 -5.86
N LYS A 137 20.85 -2.29 -5.05
CA LYS A 137 20.18 -1.60 -3.94
C LYS A 137 19.09 -0.63 -4.43
N ALA A 138 19.34 0.07 -5.54
CA ALA A 138 18.37 0.99 -6.14
C ALA A 138 17.18 0.21 -6.73
N LEU A 139 17.42 -0.94 -7.38
CA LEU A 139 16.36 -1.83 -7.87
C LEU A 139 15.47 -2.31 -6.73
N GLN A 140 16.05 -2.86 -5.67
CA GLN A 140 15.29 -3.38 -4.54
C GLN A 140 14.42 -2.28 -3.90
N LYS A 141 15.01 -1.09 -3.67
CA LYS A 141 14.28 0.06 -3.13
C LYS A 141 13.15 0.50 -4.07
N GLY A 142 13.43 0.61 -5.38
CA GLY A 142 12.44 1.03 -6.37
C GLY A 142 11.29 0.04 -6.45
N LEU A 143 11.56 -1.25 -6.57
CA LEU A 143 10.53 -2.29 -6.60
C LEU A 143 9.67 -2.26 -5.33
N GLN A 144 10.29 -2.20 -4.16
CA GLN A 144 9.55 -2.14 -2.90
C GLN A 144 8.61 -0.93 -2.85
N GLN A 145 9.09 0.26 -3.24
CA GLN A 145 8.28 1.47 -3.22
C GLN A 145 7.15 1.45 -4.24
N LEU A 146 7.40 0.94 -5.46
CA LEU A 146 6.39 0.86 -6.51
C LEU A 146 5.32 -0.20 -6.19
N THR A 147 5.69 -1.31 -5.55
CA THR A 147 4.72 -2.35 -5.16
C THR A 147 3.85 -1.93 -3.96
N GLU A 148 4.33 -1.02 -3.11
CA GLU A 148 3.49 -0.41 -2.06
C GLU A 148 2.27 0.35 -2.62
N GLU A 149 2.30 0.77 -3.89
CA GLU A 149 1.16 1.38 -4.57
C GLU A 149 0.03 0.39 -4.88
N GLY A 150 0.32 -0.93 -4.80
CA GLY A 150 -0.66 -2.00 -4.93
C GLY A 150 -0.95 -2.47 -6.36
N ALA A 151 -0.32 -1.88 -7.39
CA ALA A 151 -0.51 -2.30 -8.78
C ALA A 151 0.19 -3.62 -9.11
N THR A 152 1.31 -3.90 -8.45
CA THR A 152 2.10 -5.13 -8.58
C THR A 152 2.50 -5.64 -7.20
N GLN A 153 2.93 -6.91 -7.11
CA GLN A 153 3.41 -7.52 -5.88
C GLN A 153 4.83 -8.00 -6.05
N LEU A 154 5.68 -7.79 -5.04
CA LEU A 154 7.06 -8.25 -5.02
C LEU A 154 7.18 -9.50 -4.16
N PHE A 155 7.76 -10.55 -4.71
CA PHE A 155 8.07 -11.80 -4.04
C PHE A 155 9.58 -12.02 -4.00
N LYS A 156 10.09 -12.39 -2.84
CA LYS A 156 11.49 -12.74 -2.61
C LYS A 156 11.56 -14.20 -2.19
N PRO A 157 11.90 -15.15 -3.11
CA PRO A 157 12.03 -16.55 -2.77
C PRO A 157 13.05 -16.76 -1.65
N LEU A 158 12.74 -17.61 -0.68
CA LEU A 158 13.66 -17.88 0.44
C LEU A 158 14.91 -18.68 0.02
N LYS A 159 14.82 -19.41 -1.09
CA LYS A 159 15.92 -20.27 -1.57
C LYS A 159 17.02 -19.52 -2.32
N ASN A 160 16.75 -18.31 -2.80
CA ASN A 160 17.70 -17.53 -3.60
C ASN A 160 17.42 -16.02 -3.44
N ASN A 161 18.20 -15.19 -4.14
CA ASN A 161 18.06 -13.73 -4.10
C ASN A 161 17.28 -13.16 -5.30
N ASP A 162 16.48 -13.98 -5.97
CA ASP A 162 15.65 -13.50 -7.07
C ASP A 162 14.62 -12.50 -6.57
N LEU A 163 14.26 -11.56 -7.44
CA LEU A 163 13.15 -10.65 -7.25
C LEU A 163 12.09 -11.01 -8.29
N ILE A 164 10.95 -11.53 -7.84
CA ILE A 164 9.84 -11.92 -8.71
C ILE A 164 8.75 -10.90 -8.56
N LEU A 165 8.34 -10.29 -9.67
CA LEU A 165 7.22 -9.38 -9.73
C LEU A 165 5.98 -10.11 -10.19
N GLY A 166 4.90 -9.98 -9.41
CA GLY A 166 3.57 -10.48 -9.75
C GLY A 166 2.65 -9.36 -10.20
N ALA A 167 1.90 -9.57 -11.26
CA ALA A 167 0.98 -8.61 -11.85
C ALA A 167 -0.30 -9.28 -12.36
N VAL A 168 -1.37 -8.52 -12.51
CA VAL A 168 -2.62 -8.99 -13.11
C VAL A 168 -2.54 -8.92 -14.63
N GLY A 169 -1.84 -7.92 -15.18
CA GLY A 169 -1.72 -7.72 -16.62
C GLY A 169 -0.29 -7.38 -17.06
N VAL A 170 -0.01 -7.63 -18.34
CA VAL A 170 1.34 -7.45 -18.92
C VAL A 170 1.82 -6.00 -18.84
N LEU A 171 0.92 -5.04 -19.08
CA LEU A 171 1.27 -3.60 -19.05
C LEU A 171 1.82 -3.12 -17.71
N GLN A 172 1.47 -3.78 -16.60
CA GLN A 172 1.99 -3.42 -15.28
C GLN A 172 3.50 -3.65 -15.18
N PHE A 173 4.06 -4.64 -15.89
CA PHE A 173 5.51 -4.84 -15.97
C PHE A 173 6.18 -3.71 -16.74
N ASP A 174 5.60 -3.30 -17.88
CA ASP A 174 6.16 -2.23 -18.72
C ASP A 174 6.16 -0.89 -17.96
N VAL A 175 5.05 -0.56 -17.29
CA VAL A 175 4.94 0.63 -16.44
C VAL A 175 5.97 0.59 -15.31
N THR A 176 6.14 -0.56 -14.65
CA THR A 176 7.12 -0.70 -13.56
C THR A 176 8.54 -0.52 -14.08
N ALA A 177 8.91 -1.12 -15.23
CA ALA A 177 10.23 -0.94 -15.84
C ALA A 177 10.49 0.51 -16.23
N PHE A 178 9.51 1.17 -16.86
CA PHE A 178 9.59 2.59 -17.20
C PHE A 178 9.84 3.46 -15.97
N ARG A 179 9.07 3.26 -14.90
CA ARG A 179 9.20 4.01 -13.67
C ARG A 179 10.51 3.73 -12.93
N LEU A 180 10.99 2.48 -12.92
CA LEU A 180 12.31 2.15 -12.38
C LEU A 180 13.42 2.92 -13.11
N LYS A 181 13.32 3.04 -14.43
CA LYS A 181 14.28 3.81 -15.21
C LYS A 181 14.15 5.31 -14.94
N ALA A 182 12.96 5.87 -15.00
CA ALA A 182 12.71 7.31 -14.86
C ALA A 182 12.97 7.84 -13.45
N GLU A 183 12.52 7.10 -12.42
CA GLU A 183 12.52 7.57 -11.03
C GLU A 183 13.74 7.10 -10.22
N TYR A 184 14.28 5.92 -10.54
CA TYR A 184 15.37 5.29 -9.79
C TYR A 184 16.67 5.15 -10.58
N ASN A 185 16.64 5.50 -11.87
CA ASN A 185 17.77 5.31 -12.80
C ASN A 185 18.24 3.84 -12.83
N VAL A 186 17.28 2.90 -12.92
CA VAL A 186 17.51 1.46 -12.94
C VAL A 186 16.90 0.86 -14.18
N GLU A 187 17.71 0.20 -15.01
CA GLU A 187 17.24 -0.57 -16.16
C GLU A 187 17.17 -2.06 -15.80
N CYS A 188 16.04 -2.65 -16.08
CA CYS A 188 15.82 -4.08 -15.90
C CYS A 188 15.12 -4.70 -17.12
N VAL A 189 15.18 -6.01 -17.20
CA VAL A 189 14.41 -6.85 -18.12
C VAL A 189 13.66 -7.90 -17.31
N TYR A 190 12.74 -8.59 -17.93
CA TYR A 190 11.92 -9.61 -17.28
C TYR A 190 12.13 -10.97 -17.91
N ASP A 191 12.46 -11.96 -17.08
CA ASP A 191 12.53 -13.36 -17.47
C ASP A 191 11.28 -14.11 -17.02
N SER A 192 10.89 -15.11 -17.80
CA SER A 192 9.83 -16.03 -17.41
C SER A 192 10.25 -16.89 -16.22
N VAL A 193 9.30 -17.19 -15.35
CA VAL A 193 9.47 -18.09 -14.20
C VAL A 193 8.40 -19.17 -14.23
N GLY A 194 8.70 -20.35 -13.68
CA GLY A 194 7.77 -21.46 -13.57
C GLY A 194 6.73 -21.33 -12.46
N VAL A 195 6.33 -20.07 -12.12
CA VAL A 195 5.34 -19.77 -11.09
C VAL A 195 4.04 -19.36 -11.77
N THR A 196 2.96 -20.04 -11.42
CA THR A 196 1.63 -19.78 -11.97
C THR A 196 0.66 -19.18 -10.95
N THR A 197 0.98 -19.27 -9.66
CA THR A 197 0.11 -18.75 -8.60
C THR A 197 0.90 -18.45 -7.33
N ALA A 198 0.42 -17.52 -6.52
CA ALA A 198 0.88 -17.28 -5.16
C ALA A 198 -0.32 -17.39 -4.19
N ARG A 199 -0.07 -17.94 -3.00
CA ARG A 199 -1.08 -18.09 -1.96
C ARG A 199 -0.49 -17.78 -0.59
N TRP A 200 -1.26 -17.09 0.22
CA TRP A 200 -0.96 -16.95 1.64
C TRP A 200 -1.34 -18.24 2.37
N VAL A 201 -0.46 -18.71 3.21
CA VAL A 201 -0.71 -19.90 4.03
C VAL A 201 -0.76 -19.48 5.49
N THR A 202 -1.85 -19.81 6.16
CA THR A 202 -2.07 -19.57 7.58
C THR A 202 -2.47 -20.88 8.28
N CYS A 203 -2.09 -21.03 9.52
CA CYS A 203 -2.50 -22.17 10.34
C CYS A 203 -2.54 -21.71 11.81
N ASP A 204 -3.58 -22.14 12.54
CA ASP A 204 -3.72 -21.84 13.97
C ASP A 204 -2.69 -22.62 14.81
N ASP A 205 -2.24 -23.78 14.33
CA ASP A 205 -1.16 -24.56 14.94
C ASP A 205 0.20 -24.12 14.39
N SER A 206 0.97 -23.43 15.22
CA SER A 206 2.30 -22.93 14.87
C SER A 206 3.29 -24.04 14.52
N LYS A 207 3.18 -25.22 15.18
CA LYS A 207 4.07 -26.36 14.92
C LYS A 207 3.79 -26.97 13.54
N MET A 208 2.52 -27.13 13.21
CA MET A 208 2.09 -27.60 11.89
C MET A 208 2.55 -26.62 10.78
N LEU A 209 2.45 -25.31 11.03
CA LEU A 209 2.91 -24.29 10.10
C LEU A 209 4.44 -24.36 9.86
N GLU A 210 5.23 -24.54 10.92
CA GLU A 210 6.68 -24.69 10.80
C GLU A 210 7.10 -25.99 10.10
N ASP A 211 6.42 -27.09 10.36
CA ASP A 211 6.67 -28.35 9.64
C ASP A 211 6.31 -28.25 8.15
N PHE A 212 5.21 -27.54 7.83
CA PHE A 212 4.85 -27.21 6.44
C PHE A 212 5.93 -26.37 5.76
N LYS A 213 6.39 -25.29 6.39
CA LYS A 213 7.44 -24.42 5.85
C LYS A 213 8.71 -25.17 5.53
N ARG A 214 9.13 -26.12 6.39
CA ARG A 214 10.31 -26.97 6.13
C ARG A 214 10.12 -27.85 4.89
N LYS A 215 8.94 -28.44 4.72
CA LYS A 215 8.64 -29.33 3.58
C LYS A 215 8.60 -28.63 2.23
N VAL A 216 8.18 -27.37 2.21
CA VAL A 216 7.97 -26.60 0.97
C VAL A 216 8.93 -25.42 0.83
N PHE A 217 10.05 -25.42 1.53
CA PHE A 217 10.99 -24.29 1.62
C PHE A 217 11.35 -23.70 0.26
N ASP A 218 11.55 -24.54 -0.74
CA ASP A 218 11.91 -24.11 -2.11
C ASP A 218 10.82 -23.30 -2.82
N ASN A 219 9.59 -23.36 -2.34
CA ASN A 219 8.43 -22.68 -2.89
C ASN A 219 7.96 -21.51 -2.02
N LEU A 220 8.68 -21.21 -0.95
CA LEU A 220 8.34 -20.08 -0.08
C LEU A 220 8.98 -18.78 -0.57
N ALA A 221 8.24 -17.68 -0.38
CA ALA A 221 8.71 -16.32 -0.63
C ALA A 221 8.19 -15.36 0.46
N GLU A 222 8.90 -14.24 0.64
CA GLU A 222 8.48 -13.05 1.39
C GLU A 222 7.80 -12.05 0.47
#